data_dc554eb7e6aa741479f661930919a92d
#
_entry.id   dc554eb7e6aa741479f661930919a92d
#
_cell.length_a   1.000
_cell.length_b   1.000
_cell.length_c   1.000
_cell.angle_alpha   90.00
_cell.angle_beta   90.00
_cell.angle_gamma   90.00
#
_symmetry.space_group_name_H-M   'P 1'
#
loop_
_entity.id
_entity.type
_entity.pdbx_description
1 polymer ?
#
loop_
_entity_poly.entity_id
_entity_poly.type
_entity_poly.pdbx_seq_one_letter_code
_entity_poly.pdbx_strand_id
1 'polypeptide(L)'
;MNIDTGEEKLQLAFRKGTIWRKIIVSKTVLASSNKVTELAGSGIAVTSQNARAFIQYISDMENMNYYLIPEKKSIGRFGYIPDEGFSPFVDGLIFDGDANFKAMFQTVRSRGSETKWLETAAEVREMSTTVKIILAASFASVLLEPLNCLPFFVHLWGVDSGTGKTVALMVAASVWGDPAVGAYVKTFDGTVVGMEKTAAFLNNLPFCLDELQLAKDSKGRTTFDVYKLAQGVGRTRGNRSGGVDLTPTWRNCILTTGESPLTGTASGAGAVNRVIDIECKSAQAVIKDGMRISGAVKRNYGFAGRKFVERLYQPGVIDQVSERYRELFRILSDRDTTEKQAMAAATIILADELAC
;
A
#
# COMPACT_ATOMS: atom_id res chain seq x y z
N MET A 1 5.52 18.34 11.63
CA MET A 1 6.79 17.76 11.06
C MET A 1 6.51 16.40 10.47
N ASN A 2 7.00 16.11 9.27
CA ASN A 2 6.95 14.78 8.68
C ASN A 2 7.96 13.87 9.41
N ILE A 3 7.45 12.78 10.03
CA ILE A 3 8.25 11.90 10.90
C ILE A 3 9.13 10.90 10.11
N ASP A 4 8.93 10.79 8.79
CA ASP A 4 9.71 9.93 7.91
C ASP A 4 10.86 10.68 7.23
N THR A 5 10.64 11.95 6.87
CA THR A 5 11.61 12.76 6.13
C THR A 5 12.23 13.90 6.94
N GLY A 6 11.68 14.21 8.11
CA GLY A 6 12.06 15.38 8.90
C GLY A 6 11.62 16.73 8.30
N GLU A 7 10.89 16.72 7.16
CA GLU A 7 10.45 17.96 6.50
C GLU A 7 9.41 18.67 7.35
N GLU A 8 9.60 19.97 7.56
CA GLU A 8 8.59 20.82 8.18
C GLU A 8 7.66 21.44 7.14
N LYS A 9 6.37 21.36 7.42
CA LYS A 9 5.30 21.98 6.64
C LYS A 9 4.39 22.79 7.54
N LEU A 10 3.78 23.84 7.00
CA LEU A 10 2.76 24.60 7.70
C LEU A 10 1.36 24.21 7.19
N GLN A 11 0.43 24.02 8.12
CA GLN A 11 -0.98 23.94 7.79
C GLN A 11 -1.58 25.34 7.81
N LEU A 12 -1.95 25.84 6.64
CA LEU A 12 -2.63 27.12 6.48
C LEU A 12 -4.14 26.89 6.52
N ALA A 13 -4.83 27.59 7.44
CA ALA A 13 -6.28 27.67 7.46
C ALA A 13 -6.71 29.05 6.94
N PHE A 14 -7.58 29.10 5.95
CA PHE A 14 -8.09 30.33 5.37
C PHE A 14 -9.58 30.23 5.07
N ARG A 15 -10.25 31.37 5.04
CA ARG A 15 -11.68 31.45 4.77
C ARG A 15 -11.94 31.93 3.35
N LYS A 16 -12.80 31.21 2.63
CA LYS A 16 -13.31 31.65 1.32
C LYS A 16 -14.84 31.68 1.38
N GLY A 17 -15.40 32.88 1.35
CA GLY A 17 -16.82 33.07 1.65
C GLY A 17 -17.14 32.65 3.08
N THR A 18 -18.04 31.69 3.26
CA THR A 18 -18.45 31.14 4.56
C THR A 18 -17.66 29.88 4.96
N ILE A 19 -16.84 29.32 4.06
CA ILE A 19 -16.21 28.01 4.24
C ILE A 19 -14.74 28.17 4.64
N TRP A 20 -14.35 27.53 5.74
CA TRP A 20 -12.96 27.35 6.13
C TRP A 20 -12.32 26.22 5.35
N ARG A 21 -11.15 26.49 4.76
CA ARG A 21 -10.31 25.51 4.07
C ARG A 21 -8.98 25.36 4.77
N LYS A 22 -8.38 24.17 4.67
CA LYS A 22 -7.05 23.87 5.22
C LYS A 22 -6.21 23.26 4.11
N ILE A 23 -4.96 23.72 3.99
CA ILE A 23 -3.96 23.12 3.11
C ILE A 23 -2.65 22.95 3.88
N ILE A 24 -1.87 21.94 3.50
CA ILE A 24 -0.53 21.71 4.06
C ILE A 24 0.46 22.15 3.00
N VAL A 25 1.40 23.01 3.38
CA VAL A 25 2.35 23.65 2.45
C VAL A 25 3.76 23.49 2.98
N SER A 26 4.69 23.08 2.10
CA SER A 26 6.12 23.05 2.45
C SER A 26 6.64 24.45 2.73
N LYS A 27 7.49 24.60 3.73
CA LYS A 27 8.18 25.86 4.04
C LYS A 27 9.00 26.38 2.86
N THR A 28 9.50 25.50 2.00
CA THR A 28 10.22 25.89 0.77
C THR A 28 9.33 26.60 -0.27
N VAL A 29 8.04 26.31 -0.29
CA VAL A 29 7.04 27.03 -1.11
C VAL A 29 6.76 28.40 -0.51
N LEU A 30 6.56 28.46 0.82
CA LEU A 30 6.28 29.68 1.55
C LEU A 30 7.47 30.67 1.58
N ALA A 31 8.69 30.17 1.39
CA ALA A 31 9.92 31.02 1.33
C ALA A 31 10.24 31.54 -0.08
N SER A 32 9.48 31.16 -1.11
CA SER A 32 9.81 31.50 -2.51
C SER A 32 8.68 32.31 -3.17
N SER A 33 8.98 33.53 -3.62
CA SER A 33 8.01 34.43 -4.28
C SER A 33 7.42 33.82 -5.56
N ASN A 34 8.17 32.96 -6.27
CA ASN A 34 7.68 32.29 -7.46
C ASN A 34 6.81 31.08 -7.12
N LYS A 35 7.19 30.28 -6.11
CA LYS A 35 6.46 29.08 -5.74
C LYS A 35 5.17 29.37 -4.97
N VAL A 36 5.16 30.42 -4.14
CA VAL A 36 3.99 30.75 -3.32
C VAL A 36 2.76 31.08 -4.15
N THR A 37 2.92 31.53 -5.40
CA THR A 37 1.81 31.80 -6.33
C THR A 37 1.04 30.52 -6.71
N GLU A 38 1.62 29.33 -6.57
CA GLU A 38 0.93 28.06 -6.79
C GLU A 38 -0.26 27.86 -5.82
N LEU A 39 -0.21 28.51 -4.65
CA LEU A 39 -1.29 28.45 -3.65
C LEU A 39 -2.60 29.12 -4.13
N ALA A 40 -2.52 29.94 -5.19
CA ALA A 40 -3.71 30.49 -5.85
C ALA A 40 -4.64 29.36 -6.36
N GLY A 41 -4.07 28.25 -6.83
CA GLY A 41 -4.82 27.06 -7.25
C GLY A 41 -5.66 26.45 -6.11
N SER A 42 -5.24 26.60 -4.85
CA SER A 42 -6.00 26.17 -3.66
C SER A 42 -7.04 27.21 -3.22
N GLY A 43 -7.05 28.40 -3.81
CA GLY A 43 -7.99 29.50 -3.54
C GLY A 43 -7.47 30.54 -2.56
N ILE A 44 -6.18 30.56 -2.25
CA ILE A 44 -5.54 31.66 -1.51
C ILE A 44 -5.34 32.84 -2.46
N ALA A 45 -5.64 34.07 -1.99
CA ALA A 45 -5.52 35.29 -2.78
C ALA A 45 -4.05 35.76 -2.84
N VAL A 46 -3.19 34.99 -3.55
CA VAL A 46 -1.81 35.32 -3.82
C VAL A 46 -1.55 35.44 -5.31
N THR A 47 -0.78 36.47 -5.71
CA THR A 47 -0.40 36.77 -7.08
C THR A 47 1.09 37.12 -7.13
N SER A 48 1.69 37.22 -8.30
CA SER A 48 3.07 37.68 -8.46
C SER A 48 3.33 39.09 -7.89
N GLN A 49 2.31 39.93 -7.85
CA GLN A 49 2.41 41.29 -7.34
C GLN A 49 2.45 41.34 -5.79
N ASN A 50 1.66 40.50 -5.11
CA ASN A 50 1.57 40.51 -3.65
C ASN A 50 2.35 39.36 -2.98
N ALA A 51 3.05 38.52 -3.74
CA ALA A 51 3.75 37.33 -3.24
C ALA A 51 4.72 37.65 -2.08
N ARG A 52 5.52 38.72 -2.20
CA ARG A 52 6.46 39.12 -1.14
C ARG A 52 5.76 39.53 0.15
N ALA A 53 4.70 40.34 0.04
CA ALA A 53 3.91 40.76 1.20
C ALA A 53 3.20 39.59 1.85
N PHE A 54 2.70 38.64 1.05
CA PHE A 54 2.09 37.40 1.56
C PHE A 54 3.10 36.53 2.32
N ILE A 55 4.32 36.33 1.79
CA ILE A 55 5.39 35.60 2.46
C ILE A 55 5.72 36.25 3.80
N GLN A 56 5.92 37.60 3.80
CA GLN A 56 6.22 38.33 5.01
C GLN A 56 5.09 38.16 6.06
N TYR A 57 3.85 38.29 5.64
CA TYR A 57 2.68 38.11 6.51
C TYR A 57 2.66 36.72 7.16
N ILE A 58 2.89 35.64 6.38
CA ILE A 58 2.93 34.27 6.91
C ILE A 58 4.11 34.10 7.88
N SER A 59 5.28 34.64 7.54
CA SER A 59 6.47 34.58 8.41
C SER A 59 6.24 35.32 9.74
N ASP A 60 5.63 36.51 9.69
CA ASP A 60 5.33 37.28 10.91
C ASP A 60 4.29 36.57 11.76
N MET A 61 3.24 36.00 11.13
CA MET A 61 2.22 35.23 11.84
C MET A 61 2.82 34.00 12.52
N GLU A 62 3.74 33.29 11.88
CA GLU A 62 4.44 32.13 12.45
C GLU A 62 5.31 32.58 13.64
N ASN A 63 6.15 33.60 13.46
CA ASN A 63 7.09 34.06 14.47
C ASN A 63 6.37 34.63 15.70
N MET A 64 5.33 35.43 15.51
CA MET A 64 4.56 36.03 16.61
C MET A 64 3.76 35.01 17.41
N ASN A 65 3.38 33.90 16.80
CA ASN A 65 2.54 32.89 17.41
C ASN A 65 3.25 31.52 17.59
N TYR A 66 4.56 31.51 17.53
CA TYR A 66 5.36 30.26 17.53
C TYR A 66 4.96 29.28 18.64
N TYR A 67 4.77 29.78 19.86
CA TYR A 67 4.38 28.96 21.02
C TYR A 67 2.89 28.57 21.03
N LEU A 68 2.07 29.15 20.18
CA LEU A 68 0.63 28.89 20.10
C LEU A 68 0.30 27.94 18.95
N ILE A 69 1.23 27.74 17.98
CA ILE A 69 1.03 26.87 16.84
C ILE A 69 1.25 25.42 17.29
N PRO A 70 0.21 24.56 17.26
CA PRO A 70 0.36 23.18 17.69
C PRO A 70 1.19 22.40 16.69
N GLU A 71 2.21 21.71 17.17
CA GLU A 71 2.95 20.75 16.35
C GLU A 71 2.13 19.47 16.16
N LYS A 72 2.20 18.93 14.93
CA LYS A 72 1.55 17.67 14.57
C LYS A 72 2.50 16.79 13.79
N LYS A 73 2.45 15.50 14.06
CA LYS A 73 3.16 14.47 13.29
C LYS A 73 2.45 14.25 11.95
N SER A 74 3.23 14.14 10.88
CA SER A 74 2.70 13.88 9.55
C SER A 74 3.54 12.83 8.82
N ILE A 75 2.95 12.20 7.79
CA ILE A 75 3.56 11.15 6.98
C ILE A 75 3.05 11.19 5.55
N GLY A 76 3.92 10.81 4.61
CA GLY A 76 3.58 10.72 3.18
C GLY A 76 3.29 9.32 2.65
N ARG A 77 3.36 8.26 3.46
CA ARG A 77 3.22 6.86 3.07
C ARG A 77 2.59 5.98 4.15
N PHE A 78 2.32 4.75 3.83
CA PHE A 78 1.92 3.72 4.80
C PHE A 78 3.14 2.95 5.37
N GLY A 79 2.86 2.03 6.29
CA GLY A 79 3.81 1.06 6.81
C GLY A 79 4.54 1.49 8.07
N TYR A 80 5.59 0.76 8.40
CA TYR A 80 6.39 0.99 9.58
C TYR A 80 7.06 2.35 9.58
N ILE A 81 7.07 2.98 10.74
CA ILE A 81 7.74 4.25 11.02
C ILE A 81 8.66 3.99 12.21
N PRO A 82 9.98 4.10 12.06
CA PRO A 82 10.94 3.87 13.13
C PRO A 82 10.53 4.63 14.40
N ASP A 83 10.51 3.95 15.54
CA ASP A 83 10.22 4.47 16.89
C ASP A 83 8.82 5.09 17.09
N GLU A 84 7.97 5.17 16.04
CA GLU A 84 6.68 5.85 16.08
C GLU A 84 5.48 4.91 15.90
N GLY A 85 5.66 3.76 15.23
CA GLY A 85 4.60 2.79 15.02
C GLY A 85 4.34 2.47 13.55
N PHE A 86 3.07 2.35 13.17
CA PHE A 86 2.65 1.93 11.83
C PHE A 86 1.60 2.89 11.25
N SER A 87 1.92 3.52 10.10
CA SER A 87 0.97 4.37 9.37
C SER A 87 -0.10 3.52 8.66
N PRO A 88 -1.40 3.86 8.80
CA PRO A 88 -1.98 5.11 9.34
C PRO A 88 -2.48 4.97 10.79
N PHE A 89 -2.05 3.97 11.54
CA PHE A 89 -2.64 3.60 12.85
C PHE A 89 -2.03 4.36 14.04
N VAL A 90 -1.08 5.26 13.80
CA VAL A 90 -0.56 6.18 14.82
C VAL A 90 -1.57 7.30 15.07
N ASP A 91 -1.93 7.54 16.32
CA ASP A 91 -2.92 8.55 16.69
C ASP A 91 -2.44 9.97 16.37
N GLY A 92 -3.35 10.79 15.86
CA GLY A 92 -3.06 12.18 15.49
C GLY A 92 -2.20 12.37 14.24
N LEU A 93 -1.84 11.30 13.54
CA LEU A 93 -1.04 11.35 12.31
C LEU A 93 -1.80 12.02 11.17
N ILE A 94 -1.14 12.97 10.50
CA ILE A 94 -1.70 13.70 9.35
C ILE A 94 -1.02 13.25 8.07
N PHE A 95 -1.80 13.00 7.02
CA PHE A 95 -1.25 12.76 5.69
C PHE A 95 -0.78 14.08 5.06
N ASP A 96 0.49 14.16 4.68
CA ASP A 96 1.13 15.31 4.05
C ASP A 96 1.91 14.96 2.76
N GLY A 97 1.73 13.73 2.27
CA GLY A 97 2.35 13.26 1.02
C GLY A 97 1.75 13.87 -0.24
N ASP A 98 2.11 13.29 -1.39
CA ASP A 98 1.59 13.70 -2.70
C ASP A 98 0.05 13.69 -2.70
N ALA A 99 -0.55 14.80 -3.13
CA ALA A 99 -2.00 14.99 -3.16
C ALA A 99 -2.74 13.89 -3.96
N ASN A 100 -2.07 13.30 -4.97
CA ASN A 100 -2.61 12.21 -5.78
C ASN A 100 -2.82 10.92 -4.96
N PHE A 101 -2.06 10.72 -3.88
CA PHE A 101 -2.23 9.59 -2.98
C PHE A 101 -3.22 9.85 -1.83
N LYS A 102 -3.69 11.06 -1.66
CA LYS A 102 -4.60 11.40 -0.55
C LYS A 102 -5.87 10.55 -0.55
N ALA A 103 -6.48 10.36 -1.72
CA ALA A 103 -7.67 9.52 -1.84
C ALA A 103 -7.37 8.07 -1.44
N MET A 104 -6.23 7.51 -1.88
CA MET A 104 -5.80 6.16 -1.53
C MET A 104 -5.47 6.04 -0.03
N PHE A 105 -4.83 7.05 0.57
CA PHE A 105 -4.58 7.08 2.01
C PHE A 105 -5.89 7.01 2.81
N GLN A 106 -6.93 7.67 2.34
CA GLN A 106 -8.25 7.65 2.97
C GLN A 106 -9.01 6.33 2.81
N THR A 107 -8.59 5.42 1.92
CA THR A 107 -9.22 4.10 1.78
C THR A 107 -8.90 3.17 2.94
N VAL A 108 -7.73 3.34 3.59
CA VAL A 108 -7.30 2.50 4.72
C VAL A 108 -7.98 2.98 6.00
N ARG A 109 -9.19 2.50 6.20
CA ARG A 109 -10.04 2.82 7.34
C ARG A 109 -11.02 1.68 7.60
N SER A 110 -11.56 1.61 8.80
CA SER A 110 -12.64 0.67 9.12
C SER A 110 -14.01 1.25 8.71
N ARG A 111 -14.87 0.37 8.20
CA ARG A 111 -16.27 0.68 7.87
C ARG A 111 -17.16 -0.52 8.09
N GLY A 112 -18.39 -0.28 8.56
CA GLY A 112 -19.42 -1.30 8.75
C GLY A 112 -19.28 -2.05 10.07
N SER A 113 -19.52 -3.36 10.04
CA SER A 113 -19.50 -4.24 11.21
C SER A 113 -18.28 -5.19 11.14
N GLU A 114 -17.48 -5.20 12.19
CA GLU A 114 -16.37 -6.14 12.35
C GLU A 114 -16.84 -7.58 12.36
N THR A 115 -17.90 -7.88 13.13
CA THR A 115 -18.48 -9.23 13.24
C THR A 115 -18.88 -9.76 11.86
N LYS A 116 -19.56 -8.94 11.04
CA LYS A 116 -19.93 -9.34 9.68
C LYS A 116 -18.72 -9.54 8.76
N TRP A 117 -17.65 -8.77 8.97
CA TRP A 117 -16.42 -9.00 8.23
C TRP A 117 -15.78 -10.33 8.62
N LEU A 118 -15.68 -10.63 9.93
CA LEU A 118 -15.12 -11.89 10.45
C LEU A 118 -15.94 -13.10 9.97
N GLU A 119 -17.28 -13.04 10.03
CA GLU A 119 -18.17 -14.08 9.50
C GLU A 119 -17.91 -14.33 8.01
N THR A 120 -17.80 -13.25 7.22
CA THR A 120 -17.49 -13.35 5.78
C THR A 120 -16.09 -13.92 5.54
N ALA A 121 -15.08 -13.50 6.29
CA ALA A 121 -13.72 -14.00 6.18
C ALA A 121 -13.63 -15.48 6.54
N ALA A 122 -14.29 -15.92 7.61
CA ALA A 122 -14.37 -17.33 8.00
C ALA A 122 -15.05 -18.16 6.91
N GLU A 123 -16.20 -17.70 6.40
CA GLU A 123 -16.92 -18.38 5.32
C GLU A 123 -16.07 -18.59 4.07
N VAL A 124 -15.42 -17.53 3.57
CA VAL A 124 -14.62 -17.64 2.33
C VAL A 124 -13.39 -18.52 2.51
N ARG A 125 -12.80 -18.57 3.71
CA ARG A 125 -11.69 -19.48 4.03
C ARG A 125 -12.04 -20.95 3.87
N GLU A 126 -13.30 -21.32 4.10
CA GLU A 126 -13.77 -22.70 3.91
C GLU A 126 -14.10 -23.02 2.43
N MET A 127 -14.16 -22.02 1.55
CA MET A 127 -14.50 -22.25 0.14
C MET A 127 -13.34 -22.86 -0.66
N SER A 128 -12.10 -22.40 -0.42
CA SER A 128 -10.95 -22.92 -1.14
C SER A 128 -9.60 -22.61 -0.44
N THR A 129 -8.60 -23.45 -0.66
CA THR A 129 -7.21 -23.19 -0.25
C THR A 129 -6.65 -21.91 -0.90
N THR A 130 -7.06 -21.62 -2.14
CA THR A 130 -6.64 -20.41 -2.85
C THR A 130 -7.02 -19.14 -2.11
N VAL A 131 -8.25 -19.08 -1.55
CA VAL A 131 -8.67 -17.92 -0.75
C VAL A 131 -7.89 -17.84 0.56
N LYS A 132 -7.62 -18.97 1.22
CA LYS A 132 -6.76 -19.01 2.42
C LYS A 132 -5.39 -18.40 2.13
N ILE A 133 -4.77 -18.81 1.02
CA ILE A 133 -3.44 -18.31 0.62
C ILE A 133 -3.46 -16.80 0.35
N ILE A 134 -4.39 -16.29 -0.47
CA ILE A 134 -4.38 -14.87 -0.82
C ILE A 134 -4.75 -13.97 0.37
N LEU A 135 -5.63 -14.43 1.24
CA LEU A 135 -5.98 -13.72 2.48
C LEU A 135 -4.81 -13.70 3.45
N ALA A 136 -4.13 -14.83 3.65
CA ALA A 136 -2.93 -14.91 4.47
C ALA A 136 -1.78 -14.07 3.89
N ALA A 137 -1.60 -14.06 2.57
CA ALA A 137 -0.60 -13.23 1.88
C ALA A 137 -0.85 -11.73 2.09
N SER A 138 -2.11 -11.32 2.26
CA SER A 138 -2.46 -9.94 2.61
C SER A 138 -1.89 -9.55 3.99
N PHE A 139 -2.01 -10.41 5.00
CA PHE A 139 -1.38 -10.21 6.30
C PHE A 139 0.14 -10.37 6.26
N ALA A 140 0.65 -11.31 5.45
CA ALA A 140 2.09 -11.55 5.29
C ALA A 140 2.85 -10.30 4.84
N SER A 141 2.20 -9.39 4.13
CA SER A 141 2.81 -8.15 3.65
C SER A 141 3.48 -7.35 4.76
N VAL A 142 2.86 -7.21 5.92
CA VAL A 142 3.42 -6.43 7.04
C VAL A 142 4.49 -7.20 7.82
N LEU A 143 4.66 -8.50 7.58
CA LEU A 143 5.72 -9.30 8.18
C LEU A 143 7.05 -9.20 7.42
N LEU A 144 7.05 -8.74 6.17
CA LEU A 144 8.27 -8.71 5.35
C LEU A 144 9.36 -7.79 5.93
N GLU A 145 8.97 -6.66 6.51
CA GLU A 145 9.93 -5.72 7.12
C GLU A 145 10.60 -6.31 8.36
N PRO A 146 9.87 -6.73 9.42
CA PRO A 146 10.49 -7.27 10.63
C PRO A 146 11.23 -8.59 10.39
N LEU A 147 10.84 -9.39 9.39
CA LEU A 147 11.52 -10.63 9.03
C LEU A 147 12.66 -10.44 8.01
N ASN A 148 12.89 -9.20 7.57
CA ASN A 148 13.86 -8.87 6.51
C ASN A 148 13.66 -9.71 5.23
N CYS A 149 12.42 -9.97 4.86
CA CYS A 149 12.04 -10.71 3.67
C CYS A 149 11.93 -9.78 2.45
N LEU A 150 12.10 -10.36 1.26
CA LEU A 150 11.95 -9.64 -0.01
C LEU A 150 10.47 -9.61 -0.45
N PRO A 151 10.07 -8.60 -1.24
CA PRO A 151 8.77 -8.59 -1.90
C PRO A 151 8.58 -9.84 -2.77
N PHE A 152 7.35 -10.34 -2.82
CA PHE A 152 6.96 -11.46 -3.66
C PHE A 152 5.52 -11.30 -4.17
N PHE A 153 5.17 -12.07 -5.20
CA PHE A 153 3.85 -12.07 -5.80
C PHE A 153 3.04 -13.29 -5.40
N VAL A 154 1.75 -13.09 -5.21
CA VAL A 154 0.74 -14.15 -5.26
C VAL A 154 -0.22 -13.79 -6.39
N HIS A 155 -0.24 -14.60 -7.44
CA HIS A 155 -0.99 -14.36 -8.66
C HIS A 155 -2.07 -15.41 -8.87
N LEU A 156 -3.32 -14.98 -8.98
CA LEU A 156 -4.45 -15.83 -9.33
C LEU A 156 -4.74 -15.71 -10.83
N TRP A 157 -4.52 -16.75 -11.59
CA TRP A 157 -4.71 -16.71 -13.02
C TRP A 157 -5.65 -17.79 -13.56
N GLY A 158 -6.21 -17.58 -14.74
CA GLY A 158 -7.06 -18.54 -15.43
C GLY A 158 -7.93 -17.83 -16.45
N VAL A 159 -8.10 -18.50 -17.59
CA VAL A 159 -8.89 -18.01 -18.73
C VAL A 159 -10.39 -17.95 -18.44
N ASP A 160 -10.86 -18.77 -17.50
CA ASP A 160 -12.26 -18.82 -17.13
C ASP A 160 -12.69 -17.57 -16.40
N SER A 161 -13.79 -16.95 -16.84
CA SER A 161 -14.43 -15.87 -16.12
C SER A 161 -15.33 -16.42 -15.00
N GLY A 162 -15.64 -15.57 -14.01
CA GLY A 162 -16.57 -15.95 -12.92
C GLY A 162 -16.00 -16.92 -11.87
N THR A 163 -14.71 -17.26 -11.93
CA THR A 163 -14.04 -18.12 -10.94
C THR A 163 -13.85 -17.47 -9.56
N GLY A 164 -14.09 -16.15 -9.43
CA GLY A 164 -13.98 -15.42 -8.18
C GLY A 164 -12.60 -14.81 -7.91
N LYS A 165 -11.67 -14.75 -8.87
CA LYS A 165 -10.31 -14.17 -8.72
C LYS A 165 -10.34 -12.73 -8.17
N THR A 166 -11.05 -11.84 -8.87
CA THR A 166 -11.20 -10.43 -8.45
C THR A 166 -11.84 -10.31 -7.06
N VAL A 167 -12.84 -11.16 -6.76
CA VAL A 167 -13.49 -11.14 -5.45
C VAL A 167 -12.54 -11.61 -4.35
N ALA A 168 -11.69 -12.62 -4.61
CA ALA A 168 -10.66 -13.05 -3.67
C ALA A 168 -9.63 -11.94 -3.39
N LEU A 169 -9.23 -11.19 -4.43
CA LEU A 169 -8.39 -10.02 -4.29
C LEU A 169 -9.07 -8.91 -3.46
N MET A 170 -10.38 -8.69 -3.65
CA MET A 170 -11.15 -7.75 -2.84
C MET A 170 -11.26 -8.20 -1.37
N VAL A 171 -11.42 -9.50 -1.10
CA VAL A 171 -11.39 -10.04 0.27
C VAL A 171 -10.04 -9.75 0.92
N ALA A 172 -8.92 -10.00 0.23
CA ALA A 172 -7.58 -9.70 0.72
C ALA A 172 -7.37 -8.18 0.99
N ALA A 173 -7.84 -7.32 0.09
CA ALA A 173 -7.78 -5.86 0.27
C ALA A 173 -8.65 -5.35 1.42
N SER A 174 -9.80 -6.01 1.69
CA SER A 174 -10.75 -5.64 2.74
C SER A 174 -10.19 -5.78 4.16
N VAL A 175 -9.08 -6.50 4.33
CA VAL A 175 -8.32 -6.56 5.59
C VAL A 175 -7.91 -5.16 6.04
N TRP A 176 -7.52 -4.30 5.09
CA TRP A 176 -6.90 -3.00 5.33
C TRP A 176 -7.85 -1.81 5.10
N GLY A 177 -8.75 -1.90 4.12
CA GLY A 177 -9.58 -0.77 3.76
C GLY A 177 -10.62 -1.07 2.69
N ASP A 178 -11.08 -0.02 2.00
CA ASP A 178 -12.10 -0.11 0.95
C ASP A 178 -11.63 -0.97 -0.22
N PRO A 179 -12.15 -2.20 -0.39
CA PRO A 179 -11.65 -3.14 -1.38
C PRO A 179 -12.12 -2.86 -2.82
N ALA A 180 -12.85 -1.77 -3.06
CA ALA A 180 -13.35 -1.46 -4.39
C ALA A 180 -12.21 -1.24 -5.38
N VAL A 181 -12.40 -1.73 -6.62
CA VAL A 181 -11.50 -1.42 -7.74
C VAL A 181 -11.53 0.09 -7.98
N GLY A 182 -10.35 0.70 -8.11
CA GLY A 182 -10.18 2.15 -8.15
C GLY A 182 -9.95 2.79 -6.75
N ALA A 183 -10.37 2.14 -5.66
CA ALA A 183 -10.05 2.55 -4.30
C ALA A 183 -8.72 1.90 -3.84
N TYR A 184 -8.74 0.85 -3.02
CA TYR A 184 -7.52 0.14 -2.63
C TYR A 184 -6.99 -0.76 -3.76
N VAL A 185 -7.84 -1.57 -4.37
CA VAL A 185 -7.46 -2.40 -5.53
C VAL A 185 -7.26 -1.50 -6.75
N LYS A 186 -6.10 -1.64 -7.41
CA LYS A 186 -5.77 -0.97 -8.66
C LYS A 186 -5.79 -1.95 -9.82
N THR A 187 -5.74 -1.45 -11.04
CA THR A 187 -5.57 -2.27 -12.25
C THR A 187 -4.14 -2.17 -12.76
N PHE A 188 -3.76 -3.10 -13.64
CA PHE A 188 -2.45 -3.05 -14.30
C PHE A 188 -2.34 -1.93 -15.36
N ASP A 189 -3.40 -1.17 -15.60
CA ASP A 189 -3.39 -0.01 -16.51
C ASP A 189 -2.66 1.17 -15.85
N GLY A 190 -1.34 1.14 -15.94
CA GLY A 190 -0.48 2.13 -15.32
C GLY A 190 0.96 2.11 -15.85
N THR A 191 1.66 3.22 -15.69
CA THR A 191 3.08 3.29 -16.04
C THR A 191 3.94 2.58 -14.98
N VAL A 192 5.12 2.07 -15.37
CA VAL A 192 6.10 1.48 -14.44
C VAL A 192 6.43 2.44 -13.29
N VAL A 193 6.62 3.74 -13.61
CA VAL A 193 6.89 4.77 -12.60
C VAL A 193 5.72 4.95 -11.62
N GLY A 194 4.50 4.91 -12.13
CA GLY A 194 3.29 4.98 -11.30
C GLY A 194 3.19 3.79 -10.35
N MET A 195 3.51 2.59 -10.84
CA MET A 195 3.52 1.37 -10.02
C MET A 195 4.61 1.41 -8.95
N GLU A 196 5.85 1.82 -9.28
CA GLU A 196 6.94 2.01 -8.31
C GLU A 196 6.54 3.00 -7.20
N LYS A 197 5.96 4.15 -7.56
CA LYS A 197 5.49 5.15 -6.60
C LYS A 197 4.36 4.62 -5.73
N THR A 198 3.42 3.85 -6.31
CA THR A 198 2.32 3.25 -5.56
C THR A 198 2.82 2.17 -4.60
N ALA A 199 3.76 1.32 -5.05
CA ALA A 199 4.40 0.31 -4.19
C ALA A 199 5.12 0.96 -3.00
N ALA A 200 5.90 2.02 -3.25
CA ALA A 200 6.59 2.76 -2.20
C ALA A 200 5.62 3.50 -1.26
N PHE A 201 4.51 4.02 -1.78
CA PHE A 201 3.47 4.64 -0.98
C PHE A 201 2.78 3.62 -0.06
N LEU A 202 2.44 2.42 -0.56
CA LEU A 202 1.89 1.32 0.23
C LEU A 202 2.93 0.77 1.21
N ASN A 203 4.19 0.78 0.84
CA ASN A 203 5.36 0.33 1.58
C ASN A 203 5.22 -1.11 2.10
N ASN A 204 4.62 -1.31 3.29
CA ASN A 204 4.45 -2.63 3.91
C ASN A 204 3.02 -3.19 3.74
N LEU A 205 2.06 -2.38 3.31
CA LEU A 205 0.71 -2.88 3.00
C LEU A 205 0.69 -3.64 1.66
N PRO A 206 -0.19 -4.63 1.47
CA PRO A 206 -0.24 -5.40 0.23
C PRO A 206 -0.58 -4.51 -0.97
N PHE A 207 0.08 -4.74 -2.10
CA PHE A 207 -0.22 -4.06 -3.35
C PHE A 207 -1.14 -4.94 -4.20
N CYS A 208 -2.41 -4.57 -4.31
CA CYS A 208 -3.45 -5.31 -5.02
C CYS A 208 -3.63 -4.78 -6.44
N LEU A 209 -3.39 -5.63 -7.47
CA LEU A 209 -3.50 -5.31 -8.89
C LEU A 209 -4.40 -6.31 -9.60
N ASP A 210 -5.49 -5.82 -10.20
CA ASP A 210 -6.45 -6.63 -10.95
C ASP A 210 -6.18 -6.55 -12.46
N GLU A 211 -6.48 -7.64 -13.20
CA GLU A 211 -6.48 -7.70 -14.65
C GLU A 211 -5.11 -7.51 -15.32
N LEU A 212 -4.19 -8.49 -15.16
CA LEU A 212 -2.85 -8.48 -15.79
C LEU A 212 -2.90 -8.24 -17.31
N GLN A 213 -3.98 -8.68 -17.98
CA GLN A 213 -4.17 -8.50 -19.42
C GLN A 213 -4.19 -7.02 -19.86
N LEU A 214 -4.45 -6.08 -18.95
CA LEU A 214 -4.39 -4.63 -19.21
C LEU A 214 -2.94 -4.11 -19.32
N ALA A 215 -1.95 -4.86 -18.83
CA ALA A 215 -0.53 -4.51 -18.92
C ALA A 215 0.07 -4.83 -20.31
N LYS A 216 -0.67 -4.68 -21.39
CA LYS A 216 -0.21 -4.93 -22.76
C LYS A 216 -0.08 -3.64 -23.55
N ASP A 217 0.98 -3.55 -24.37
CA ASP A 217 1.11 -2.46 -25.33
C ASP A 217 0.14 -2.66 -26.54
N SER A 218 0.11 -1.67 -27.44
CA SER A 218 -0.70 -1.71 -28.66
C SER A 218 -0.37 -2.91 -29.59
N LYS A 219 0.75 -3.60 -29.36
CA LYS A 219 1.19 -4.78 -30.11
C LYS A 219 0.93 -6.08 -29.31
N GLY A 220 0.20 -6.00 -28.18
CA GLY A 220 -0.13 -7.13 -27.32
C GLY A 220 1.03 -7.66 -26.47
N ARG A 221 2.18 -6.96 -26.40
CA ARG A 221 3.33 -7.36 -25.58
C ARG A 221 3.14 -6.89 -24.16
N THR A 222 3.41 -7.75 -23.20
CA THR A 222 3.36 -7.39 -21.77
C THR A 222 4.38 -6.29 -21.46
N THR A 223 3.89 -5.18 -20.92
CA THR A 223 4.72 -4.04 -20.47
C THR A 223 5.13 -4.15 -19.00
N PHE A 224 4.57 -5.13 -18.30
CA PHE A 224 4.81 -5.36 -16.89
C PHE A 224 6.05 -6.24 -16.69
N ASP A 225 6.92 -5.83 -15.77
CA ASP A 225 8.14 -6.53 -15.40
C ASP A 225 8.10 -6.89 -13.91
N VAL A 226 7.80 -8.15 -13.63
CA VAL A 226 7.75 -8.74 -12.28
C VAL A 226 9.02 -8.44 -11.50
N TYR A 227 10.18 -8.55 -12.17
CA TYR A 227 11.47 -8.44 -11.52
C TYR A 227 11.69 -7.06 -10.87
N LYS A 228 11.23 -5.99 -11.54
CA LYS A 228 11.36 -4.61 -11.02
C LYS A 228 10.61 -4.40 -9.72
N LEU A 229 9.35 -4.82 -9.65
CA LEU A 229 8.58 -4.67 -8.42
C LEU A 229 9.05 -5.65 -7.32
N ALA A 230 9.47 -6.86 -7.69
CA ALA A 230 9.96 -7.83 -6.72
C ALA A 230 11.35 -7.50 -6.14
N GLN A 231 12.06 -6.50 -6.67
CA GLN A 231 13.32 -6.02 -6.08
C GLN A 231 13.11 -5.18 -4.82
N GLY A 232 11.95 -4.54 -4.65
CA GLY A 232 11.69 -3.66 -3.52
C GLY A 232 12.40 -2.31 -3.58
N VAL A 233 13.01 -1.98 -4.72
CA VAL A 233 13.77 -0.73 -4.94
C VAL A 233 13.44 -0.19 -6.33
N GLY A 234 13.03 1.07 -6.40
CA GLY A 234 12.74 1.76 -7.64
C GLY A 234 14.00 2.35 -8.31
N ARG A 235 13.79 2.99 -9.44
CA ARG A 235 14.87 3.65 -10.17
C ARG A 235 15.34 4.92 -9.47
N THR A 236 16.63 5.07 -9.32
CA THR A 236 17.27 6.34 -8.97
C THR A 236 17.06 7.37 -10.10
N ARG A 237 16.65 8.59 -9.76
CA ARG A 237 16.37 9.67 -10.72
C ARG A 237 17.13 10.93 -10.32
N GLY A 238 17.71 11.60 -11.30
CA GLY A 238 18.25 12.96 -11.10
C GLY A 238 17.09 13.96 -10.92
N ASN A 239 17.27 14.95 -10.05
CA ASN A 239 16.33 16.04 -9.89
C ASN A 239 16.76 17.29 -10.69
N ARG A 240 15.83 18.24 -10.84
CA ARG A 240 16.07 19.48 -11.61
C ARG A 240 17.09 20.41 -10.96
N SER A 241 17.42 20.25 -9.70
CA SER A 241 18.40 21.05 -8.96
C SER A 241 19.83 20.48 -9.02
N GLY A 242 20.08 19.45 -9.84
CA GLY A 242 21.41 18.84 -10.02
C GLY A 242 21.77 17.75 -9.00
N GLY A 243 20.81 17.34 -8.15
CA GLY A 243 20.94 16.23 -7.21
C GLY A 243 20.22 14.98 -7.67
N VAL A 244 19.98 14.05 -6.74
CA VAL A 244 19.26 12.80 -6.95
C VAL A 244 18.01 12.79 -6.08
N ASP A 245 16.88 12.38 -6.64
CA ASP A 245 15.65 12.14 -5.87
C ASP A 245 15.84 10.96 -4.93
N LEU A 246 15.13 10.97 -3.81
CA LEU A 246 15.09 9.81 -2.93
C LEU A 246 14.61 8.58 -3.71
N THR A 247 15.43 7.52 -3.71
CA THR A 247 15.08 6.28 -4.38
C THR A 247 13.92 5.61 -3.63
N PRO A 248 12.77 5.38 -4.27
CA PRO A 248 11.63 4.75 -3.62
C PRO A 248 11.96 3.29 -3.27
N THR A 249 11.58 2.87 -2.07
CA THR A 249 11.72 1.47 -1.59
C THR A 249 10.39 0.97 -1.05
N TRP A 250 10.21 -0.35 -1.08
CA TRP A 250 9.03 -1.01 -0.53
C TRP A 250 9.33 -2.45 -0.12
N ARG A 251 8.57 -2.96 0.84
CA ARG A 251 8.58 -4.38 1.25
C ARG A 251 7.14 -4.85 1.44
N ASN A 252 6.50 -5.24 0.34
CA ASN A 252 5.11 -5.68 0.35
C ASN A 252 4.90 -6.97 -0.45
N CYS A 253 3.82 -7.67 -0.13
CA CYS A 253 3.25 -8.69 -0.98
C CYS A 253 2.47 -8.02 -2.11
N ILE A 254 2.66 -8.50 -3.34
CA ILE A 254 1.96 -8.01 -4.51
C ILE A 254 0.93 -9.07 -4.90
N LEU A 255 -0.34 -8.76 -4.66
CA LEU A 255 -1.47 -9.66 -4.89
C LEU A 255 -2.12 -9.32 -6.22
N THR A 256 -2.20 -10.27 -7.12
CA THR A 256 -2.58 -9.96 -8.50
C THR A 256 -3.53 -10.99 -9.10
N THR A 257 -4.27 -10.57 -10.14
CA THR A 257 -5.12 -11.46 -10.92
C THR A 257 -4.87 -11.31 -12.41
N GLY A 258 -5.21 -12.33 -13.20
CA GLY A 258 -5.08 -12.30 -14.65
C GLY A 258 -5.66 -13.51 -15.36
N GLU A 259 -5.51 -13.53 -16.68
CA GLU A 259 -5.92 -14.65 -17.55
C GLU A 259 -4.77 -15.63 -17.85
N SER A 260 -3.52 -15.20 -17.63
CA SER A 260 -2.31 -15.98 -17.91
C SER A 260 -1.35 -15.92 -16.72
N PRO A 261 -0.47 -16.92 -16.52
CA PRO A 261 0.50 -16.89 -15.43
C PRO A 261 1.47 -15.71 -15.58
N LEU A 262 1.92 -15.14 -14.44
CA LEU A 262 2.97 -14.12 -14.43
C LEU A 262 4.32 -14.69 -14.89
N THR A 263 4.59 -15.95 -14.56
CA THR A 263 5.80 -16.66 -14.94
C THR A 263 5.61 -17.30 -16.32
N GLY A 264 5.75 -16.50 -17.37
CA GLY A 264 5.78 -17.01 -18.74
C GLY A 264 7.17 -17.49 -19.15
N THR A 265 7.27 -18.15 -20.33
CA THR A 265 8.53 -18.65 -20.92
C THR A 265 9.59 -17.56 -21.16
N ALA A 266 9.22 -16.28 -21.14
CA ALA A 266 10.12 -15.14 -21.30
C ALA A 266 10.65 -14.58 -19.95
N SER A 267 10.18 -15.10 -18.81
CA SER A 267 10.60 -14.63 -17.49
C SER A 267 11.93 -15.26 -17.09
N GLY A 268 12.93 -14.47 -16.75
CA GLY A 268 14.20 -14.99 -16.22
C GLY A 268 14.00 -15.74 -14.89
N ALA A 269 14.86 -16.69 -14.57
CA ALA A 269 14.79 -17.52 -13.35
C ALA A 269 14.61 -16.70 -12.05
N GLY A 270 15.18 -15.50 -11.99
CA GLY A 270 15.05 -14.61 -10.82
C GLY A 270 13.63 -14.05 -10.61
N ALA A 271 12.80 -13.95 -11.66
CA ALA A 271 11.41 -13.54 -11.58
C ALA A 271 10.53 -14.71 -11.14
N VAL A 272 10.73 -15.88 -11.75
CA VAL A 272 9.97 -17.12 -11.44
C VAL A 272 10.01 -17.44 -9.95
N ASN A 273 11.17 -17.31 -9.34
CA ASN A 273 11.37 -17.64 -7.91
C ASN A 273 10.71 -16.67 -6.91
N ARG A 274 10.12 -15.57 -7.39
CA ARG A 274 9.45 -14.56 -6.55
C ARG A 274 7.94 -14.51 -6.78
N VAL A 275 7.40 -15.49 -7.50
CA VAL A 275 5.98 -15.56 -7.85
C VAL A 275 5.39 -16.88 -7.41
N ILE A 276 4.27 -16.82 -6.72
CA ILE A 276 3.39 -17.96 -6.47
C ILE A 276 2.22 -17.81 -7.44
N ASP A 277 2.29 -18.53 -8.56
CA ASP A 277 1.22 -18.61 -9.56
C ASP A 277 0.20 -19.69 -9.18
N ILE A 278 -1.07 -19.31 -9.06
CA ILE A 278 -2.16 -20.24 -8.72
C ILE A 278 -3.18 -20.25 -9.86
N GLU A 279 -3.32 -21.38 -10.53
CA GLU A 279 -4.32 -21.55 -11.57
C GLU A 279 -5.73 -21.71 -10.98
N CYS A 280 -6.67 -20.92 -11.48
CA CYS A 280 -8.08 -20.90 -11.05
C CYS A 280 -8.97 -21.41 -12.18
N LYS A 281 -9.57 -22.59 -11.98
CA LYS A 281 -10.43 -23.26 -12.97
C LYS A 281 -11.90 -23.16 -12.57
N SER A 282 -12.79 -23.13 -13.55
CA SER A 282 -14.27 -23.11 -13.33
C SER A 282 -14.76 -24.29 -12.50
N ALA A 283 -14.14 -25.48 -12.67
CA ALA A 283 -14.51 -26.66 -11.90
C ALA A 283 -14.23 -26.54 -10.40
N GLN A 284 -13.34 -25.61 -10.01
CA GLN A 284 -12.96 -25.31 -8.62
C GLN A 284 -12.97 -23.80 -8.40
N ALA A 285 -14.16 -23.19 -8.42
CA ALA A 285 -14.31 -21.77 -8.20
C ALA A 285 -13.62 -21.34 -6.89
N VAL A 286 -12.80 -20.29 -6.95
CA VAL A 286 -12.08 -19.74 -5.81
C VAL A 286 -13.06 -19.20 -4.76
N ILE A 287 -14.05 -18.44 -5.23
CA ILE A 287 -15.17 -17.97 -4.40
C ILE A 287 -16.49 -18.30 -5.08
N LYS A 288 -17.36 -18.98 -4.35
CA LYS A 288 -18.75 -19.20 -4.72
C LYS A 288 -19.56 -17.96 -4.32
N ASP A 289 -20.60 -17.62 -5.10
CA ASP A 289 -21.45 -16.45 -4.86
C ASP A 289 -20.64 -15.12 -4.72
N GLY A 290 -19.81 -14.86 -5.72
CA GLY A 290 -18.92 -13.69 -5.73
C GLY A 290 -19.64 -12.35 -5.58
N MET A 291 -20.88 -12.23 -6.08
CA MET A 291 -21.67 -10.99 -5.95
C MET A 291 -22.01 -10.70 -4.48
N ARG A 292 -22.46 -11.70 -3.73
CA ARG A 292 -22.79 -11.57 -2.30
C ARG A 292 -21.54 -11.26 -1.49
N ILE A 293 -20.45 -12.01 -1.70
CA ILE A 293 -19.19 -11.81 -0.97
C ILE A 293 -18.58 -10.43 -1.26
N SER A 294 -18.51 -10.01 -2.54
CA SER A 294 -18.02 -8.67 -2.88
C SER A 294 -18.87 -7.57 -2.26
N GLY A 295 -20.20 -7.74 -2.24
CA GLY A 295 -21.12 -6.82 -1.57
C GLY A 295 -20.92 -6.78 -0.04
N ALA A 296 -20.61 -7.92 0.60
CA ALA A 296 -20.34 -7.99 2.03
C ALA A 296 -19.04 -7.25 2.39
N VAL A 297 -17.91 -7.52 1.69
CA VAL A 297 -16.64 -6.88 1.99
C VAL A 297 -16.60 -5.40 1.60
N LYS A 298 -17.36 -4.94 0.61
CA LYS A 298 -17.51 -3.49 0.30
C LYS A 298 -18.28 -2.73 1.39
N ARG A 299 -19.11 -3.39 2.16
CA ARG A 299 -19.84 -2.77 3.28
C ARG A 299 -19.13 -2.88 4.61
N ASN A 300 -18.27 -3.91 4.78
CA ASN A 300 -17.58 -4.19 6.03
C ASN A 300 -16.10 -4.48 5.73
N TYR A 301 -15.18 -3.61 6.20
CA TYR A 301 -13.76 -3.72 5.89
C TYR A 301 -12.87 -2.96 6.88
N GLY A 302 -11.55 -3.22 6.86
CA GLY A 302 -10.50 -2.42 7.51
C GLY A 302 -10.34 -2.69 9.02
N PHE A 303 -10.90 -3.76 9.56
CA PHE A 303 -10.81 -4.08 10.98
C PHE A 303 -9.59 -4.93 11.33
N ALA A 304 -9.38 -6.01 10.57
CA ALA A 304 -8.42 -7.04 10.92
C ALA A 304 -6.98 -6.57 10.78
N GLY A 305 -6.67 -5.76 9.76
CA GLY A 305 -5.31 -5.29 9.51
C GLY A 305 -4.77 -4.44 10.66
N ARG A 306 -5.59 -3.53 11.20
CA ARG A 306 -5.21 -2.74 12.38
C ARG A 306 -4.91 -3.63 13.58
N LYS A 307 -5.81 -4.56 13.92
CA LYS A 307 -5.63 -5.48 15.05
C LYS A 307 -4.41 -6.39 14.89
N PHE A 308 -4.16 -6.84 13.67
CA PHE A 308 -2.98 -7.64 13.36
C PHE A 308 -1.68 -6.86 13.63
N VAL A 309 -1.60 -5.61 13.18
CA VAL A 309 -0.46 -4.74 13.46
C VAL A 309 -0.34 -4.43 14.95
N GLU A 310 -1.43 -4.10 15.64
CA GLU A 310 -1.43 -3.86 17.09
C GLU A 310 -0.92 -5.09 17.87
N ARG A 311 -1.24 -6.30 17.43
CA ARG A 311 -0.71 -7.54 18.01
C ARG A 311 0.81 -7.66 17.82
N LEU A 312 1.34 -7.29 16.64
CA LEU A 312 2.78 -7.34 16.37
C LEU A 312 3.59 -6.39 17.26
N TYR A 313 2.99 -5.30 17.73
CA TYR A 313 3.63 -4.36 18.65
C TYR A 313 3.57 -4.78 20.12
N GLN A 314 2.92 -5.91 20.45
CA GLN A 314 2.94 -6.42 21.82
C GLN A 314 4.34 -6.95 22.18
N PRO A 315 4.79 -6.74 23.43
CA PRO A 315 6.13 -7.16 23.86
C PRO A 315 6.40 -8.64 23.58
N GLY A 316 7.54 -8.95 22.96
CA GLY A 316 7.99 -10.30 22.67
C GLY A 316 7.33 -11.00 21.48
N VAL A 317 6.28 -10.41 20.87
CA VAL A 317 5.58 -11.04 19.73
C VAL A 317 6.48 -11.10 18.49
N ILE A 318 7.23 -10.05 18.19
CA ILE A 318 8.14 -10.04 17.02
C ILE A 318 9.25 -11.10 17.15
N ASP A 319 9.74 -11.36 18.37
CA ASP A 319 10.75 -12.40 18.60
C ASP A 319 10.16 -13.80 18.35
N GLN A 320 8.95 -14.07 18.87
CA GLN A 320 8.22 -15.31 18.63
C GLN A 320 7.91 -15.51 17.14
N VAL A 321 7.47 -14.46 16.45
CA VAL A 321 7.23 -14.45 15.01
C VAL A 321 8.50 -14.78 14.23
N SER A 322 9.63 -14.20 14.62
CA SER A 322 10.93 -14.43 13.99
C SER A 322 11.43 -15.86 14.19
N GLU A 323 11.23 -16.42 15.39
CA GLU A 323 11.60 -17.80 15.69
C GLU A 323 10.75 -18.79 14.90
N ARG A 324 9.42 -18.60 14.90
CA ARG A 324 8.49 -19.45 14.13
C ARG A 324 8.74 -19.37 12.62
N TYR A 325 9.07 -18.19 12.11
CA TYR A 325 9.46 -18.01 10.71
C TYR A 325 10.69 -18.86 10.36
N ARG A 326 11.76 -18.83 11.17
CA ARG A 326 12.98 -19.60 10.93
C ARG A 326 12.70 -21.10 10.90
N GLU A 327 11.82 -21.59 11.78
CA GLU A 327 11.40 -22.99 11.80
C GLU A 327 10.68 -23.38 10.49
N LEU A 328 9.66 -22.61 10.09
CA LEU A 328 8.90 -22.84 8.86
C LEU A 328 9.80 -22.75 7.63
N PHE A 329 10.65 -21.74 7.56
CA PHE A 329 11.59 -21.54 6.46
C PHE A 329 12.54 -22.76 6.32
N ARG A 330 13.11 -23.25 7.41
CA ARG A 330 13.97 -24.44 7.39
C ARG A 330 13.25 -25.67 6.83
N ILE A 331 12.02 -25.93 7.27
CA ILE A 331 11.23 -27.08 6.79
C ILE A 331 10.94 -26.98 5.29
N LEU A 332 10.67 -25.77 4.80
CA LEU A 332 10.27 -25.55 3.39
C LEU A 332 11.48 -25.46 2.46
N SER A 333 12.62 -24.92 2.93
CA SER A 333 13.84 -24.78 2.13
C SER A 333 14.48 -26.12 1.77
N ASP A 334 14.26 -27.17 2.57
CA ASP A 334 14.69 -28.53 2.21
C ASP A 334 14.07 -29.05 0.90
N ARG A 335 12.98 -28.42 0.44
CA ARG A 335 12.22 -28.77 -0.78
C ARG A 335 12.34 -27.73 -1.89
N ASP A 336 13.00 -26.61 -1.65
CA ASP A 336 13.12 -25.50 -2.60
C ASP A 336 14.60 -25.16 -2.86
N THR A 337 15.04 -25.39 -4.07
CA THR A 337 16.43 -25.14 -4.49
C THR A 337 16.82 -23.67 -4.51
N THR A 338 15.85 -22.76 -4.46
CA THR A 338 16.08 -21.31 -4.59
C THR A 338 15.84 -20.52 -3.31
N GLU A 339 15.28 -21.15 -2.28
CA GLU A 339 14.91 -20.59 -0.98
C GLU A 339 13.92 -19.39 -1.04
N LYS A 340 13.65 -18.82 -2.19
CA LYS A 340 12.77 -17.64 -2.33
C LYS A 340 11.30 -17.99 -2.27
N GLN A 341 10.92 -19.13 -2.84
CA GLN A 341 9.54 -19.64 -2.72
C GLN A 341 9.30 -20.17 -1.30
N ALA A 342 10.30 -20.81 -0.71
CA ALA A 342 10.26 -21.23 0.71
C ALA A 342 10.07 -20.02 1.65
N MET A 343 10.79 -18.92 1.40
CA MET A 343 10.61 -17.65 2.14
C MET A 343 9.18 -17.13 2.04
N ALA A 344 8.62 -17.05 0.82
CA ALA A 344 7.28 -16.55 0.60
C ALA A 344 6.23 -17.47 1.27
N ALA A 345 6.37 -18.79 1.09
CA ALA A 345 5.47 -19.78 1.69
C ALA A 345 5.53 -19.74 3.23
N ALA A 346 6.72 -19.68 3.83
CA ALA A 346 6.91 -19.58 5.28
C ALA A 346 6.23 -18.33 5.84
N THR A 347 6.37 -17.19 5.15
CA THR A 347 5.75 -15.92 5.58
C THR A 347 4.22 -15.99 5.48
N ILE A 348 3.67 -16.61 4.42
CA ILE A 348 2.22 -16.78 4.26
C ILE A 348 1.64 -17.70 5.34
N ILE A 349 2.29 -18.86 5.61
CA ILE A 349 1.84 -19.79 6.64
C ILE A 349 1.88 -19.14 8.02
N LEU A 350 2.97 -18.45 8.34
CA LEU A 350 3.11 -17.71 9.59
C LEU A 350 2.02 -16.65 9.75
N ALA A 351 1.72 -15.90 8.68
CA ALA A 351 0.68 -14.90 8.70
C ALA A 351 -0.71 -15.52 8.94
N ASP A 352 -0.98 -16.70 8.37
CA ASP A 352 -2.21 -17.45 8.61
C ASP A 352 -2.34 -17.90 10.06
N GLU A 353 -1.26 -18.46 10.64
CA GLU A 353 -1.21 -18.87 12.05
C GLU A 353 -1.43 -17.67 13.01
N LEU A 354 -0.95 -16.48 12.66
CA LEU A 354 -1.10 -15.29 13.49
C LEU A 354 -2.49 -14.62 13.34
N ALA A 355 -3.13 -14.76 12.19
CA ALA A 355 -4.43 -14.13 11.91
C ALA A 355 -5.62 -14.98 12.42
N CYS A 356 -5.43 -16.26 12.69
CA CYS A 356 -6.41 -17.20 13.26
C CYS A 356 -6.23 -17.34 14.75
#